data_3b9ecf7576becc561759008ac58eff41
#
_entry.id   3b9ecf7576becc561759008ac58eff41
#
_cell.length_a   1.000
_cell.length_b   1.000
_cell.length_c   1.000
_cell.angle_alpha   90.00
_cell.angle_beta   90.00
_cell.angle_gamma   90.00
#
_symmetry.space_group_name_H-M   'P 1'
#
loop_
_entity.id
_entity.type
_entity.pdbx_description
1 polymer ?
#
loop_
_entity_poly.entity_id
_entity_poly.type
_entity_poly.pdbx_seq_one_letter_code
_entity_poly.pdbx_strand_id
1 'polypeptide(L)'
;MKNPDFPRRGALLLCAALALAPAVALAADRAALEGDARRALQKLTSTVPAANALSKDAAAVLIFPKITKAGLGIGGQYGDGVLFKGSKAVGFYNTSGASYGLQAGAQQFGYAMFLMNDKAVSALGANEGFEVGVGPSIVVMDEGKAKTLTTTTAKDDIYAFIFGQKGLMAGVGLQGNKITRLKD
;
A
#
# COMPACT_ATOMS: atom_id res chain seq x y z
N MET A 1 -59.15 -15.81 30.62
CA MET A 1 -58.39 -14.90 29.76
C MET A 1 -57.04 -15.57 29.45
N LYS A 2 -56.83 -16.02 28.19
CA LYS A 2 -55.63 -16.74 27.75
C LYS A 2 -54.63 -15.72 27.16
N ASN A 3 -53.40 -15.70 27.67
CA ASN A 3 -52.31 -14.94 27.08
C ASN A 3 -51.79 -15.65 25.82
N PRO A 4 -51.54 -14.95 24.71
CA PRO A 4 -50.91 -15.57 23.55
C PRO A 4 -49.39 -15.66 23.74
N ASP A 5 -48.85 -16.88 23.61
CA ASP A 5 -47.43 -17.17 23.57
C ASP A 5 -46.81 -16.61 22.28
N PHE A 6 -45.93 -15.62 22.43
CA PHE A 6 -45.07 -15.14 21.33
C PHE A 6 -43.88 -16.11 21.13
N PRO A 7 -43.62 -16.59 19.94
CA PRO A 7 -42.52 -17.52 19.69
C PRO A 7 -41.17 -16.83 19.80
N ARG A 8 -40.42 -17.13 20.85
CA ARG A 8 -39.04 -16.66 21.12
C ARG A 8 -37.99 -17.12 20.09
N ARG A 9 -38.38 -17.83 19.04
CA ARG A 9 -37.44 -18.39 18.04
C ARG A 9 -37.07 -17.44 16.90
N GLY A 10 -37.79 -16.35 16.67
CA GLY A 10 -37.52 -15.38 15.60
C GLY A 10 -36.44 -14.34 15.90
N ALA A 11 -36.19 -14.05 17.19
CA ALA A 11 -35.25 -12.97 17.58
C ALA A 11 -33.77 -13.39 17.48
N LEU A 12 -33.45 -14.68 17.58
CA LEU A 12 -32.07 -15.19 17.54
C LEU A 12 -31.49 -15.24 16.12
N LEU A 13 -32.33 -15.37 15.08
CA LEU A 13 -31.87 -15.39 13.68
C LEU A 13 -31.56 -13.98 13.13
N LEU A 14 -32.21 -12.93 13.65
CA LEU A 14 -31.97 -11.54 13.20
C LEU A 14 -30.66 -10.99 13.75
N CYS A 15 -30.25 -11.38 14.96
CA CYS A 15 -28.96 -10.93 15.54
C CYS A 15 -27.74 -11.57 14.87
N ALA A 16 -27.84 -12.79 14.34
CA ALA A 16 -26.75 -13.45 13.64
C ALA A 16 -26.46 -12.82 12.25
N ALA A 17 -27.49 -12.31 11.57
CA ALA A 17 -27.34 -11.65 10.28
C ALA A 17 -26.68 -10.25 10.38
N LEU A 18 -26.88 -9.53 11.49
CA LEU A 18 -26.29 -8.20 11.71
C LEU A 18 -24.79 -8.26 12.03
N ALA A 19 -24.30 -9.36 12.60
CA ALA A 19 -22.89 -9.52 12.97
C ALA A 19 -21.98 -9.89 11.77
N LEU A 20 -22.54 -10.42 10.69
CA LEU A 20 -21.78 -10.82 9.48
C LEU A 20 -21.55 -9.67 8.49
N ALA A 21 -22.35 -8.63 8.52
CA ALA A 21 -22.29 -7.52 7.58
C ALA A 21 -20.93 -6.77 7.56
N PRO A 22 -20.30 -6.40 8.70
CA PRO A 22 -19.02 -5.68 8.67
C PRO A 22 -17.86 -6.54 8.19
N ALA A 23 -17.86 -7.84 8.46
CA ALA A 23 -16.80 -8.75 8.01
C ALA A 23 -16.81 -8.95 6.48
N VAL A 24 -18.00 -9.03 5.88
CA VAL A 24 -18.16 -9.16 4.42
C VAL A 24 -17.73 -7.87 3.71
N ALA A 25 -18.08 -6.70 4.24
CA ALA A 25 -17.66 -5.41 3.68
C ALA A 25 -16.13 -5.26 3.71
N LEU A 26 -15.47 -5.57 4.82
CA LEU A 26 -14.02 -5.50 4.93
C LEU A 26 -13.31 -6.47 3.97
N ALA A 27 -13.83 -7.67 3.80
CA ALA A 27 -13.29 -8.64 2.84
C ALA A 27 -13.45 -8.17 1.39
N ALA A 28 -14.58 -7.54 1.05
CA ALA A 28 -14.81 -6.98 -0.29
C ALA A 28 -13.86 -5.81 -0.57
N ASP A 29 -13.63 -4.92 0.39
CA ASP A 29 -12.71 -3.79 0.27
C ASP A 29 -11.26 -4.28 0.07
N ARG A 30 -10.85 -5.32 0.80
CA ARG A 30 -9.52 -5.93 0.65
C ARG A 30 -9.35 -6.61 -0.71
N ALA A 31 -10.36 -7.31 -1.21
CA ALA A 31 -10.31 -7.93 -2.53
C ALA A 31 -10.24 -6.87 -3.65
N ALA A 32 -10.97 -5.76 -3.52
CA ALA A 32 -10.89 -4.64 -4.44
C ALA A 32 -9.50 -3.99 -4.44
N LEU A 33 -8.93 -3.73 -3.25
CA LEU A 33 -7.58 -3.18 -3.09
C LEU A 33 -6.52 -4.11 -3.68
N GLU A 34 -6.63 -5.44 -3.46
CA GLU A 34 -5.72 -6.42 -4.05
C GLU A 34 -5.80 -6.40 -5.58
N GLY A 35 -6.99 -6.33 -6.15
CA GLY A 35 -7.20 -6.21 -7.59
C GLY A 35 -6.57 -4.94 -8.17
N ASP A 36 -6.74 -3.80 -7.49
CA ASP A 36 -6.13 -2.52 -7.90
C ASP A 36 -4.60 -2.58 -7.82
N ALA A 37 -4.06 -3.15 -6.76
CA ALA A 37 -2.62 -3.30 -6.57
C ALA A 37 -2.00 -4.21 -7.65
N ARG A 38 -2.66 -5.33 -8.01
CA ARG A 38 -2.22 -6.21 -9.11
C ARG A 38 -2.19 -5.48 -10.44
N ARG A 39 -3.24 -4.74 -10.78
CA ARG A 39 -3.30 -3.95 -12.02
C ARG A 39 -2.21 -2.87 -12.05
N ALA A 40 -1.98 -2.20 -10.93
CA ALA A 40 -0.95 -1.18 -10.80
C ALA A 40 0.47 -1.78 -10.99
N LEU A 41 0.76 -2.92 -10.34
CA LEU A 41 2.03 -3.62 -10.49
C LEU A 41 2.24 -4.09 -11.93
N GLN A 42 1.25 -4.73 -12.54
CA GLN A 42 1.32 -5.19 -13.92
C GLN A 42 1.59 -4.03 -14.88
N LYS A 43 0.89 -2.90 -14.72
CA LYS A 43 1.12 -1.70 -15.54
C LYS A 43 2.54 -1.17 -15.34
N LEU A 44 3.03 -1.06 -14.10
CA LEU A 44 4.38 -0.59 -13.81
C LEU A 44 5.44 -1.47 -14.44
N THR A 45 5.36 -2.80 -14.26
CA THR A 45 6.34 -3.75 -14.80
C THR A 45 6.28 -3.86 -16.33
N SER A 46 5.13 -3.64 -16.96
CA SER A 46 5.01 -3.63 -18.42
C SER A 46 5.54 -2.35 -19.06
N THR A 47 5.58 -1.22 -18.34
CA THR A 47 5.99 0.09 -18.88
C THR A 47 7.40 0.50 -18.46
N VAL A 48 7.91 -0.01 -17.33
CA VAL A 48 9.22 0.35 -16.77
C VAL A 48 10.14 -0.88 -16.74
N PRO A 49 11.11 -1.00 -17.65
CA PRO A 49 12.00 -2.17 -17.73
C PRO A 49 12.74 -2.48 -16.43
N ALA A 50 13.20 -1.47 -15.69
CA ALA A 50 13.84 -1.66 -14.39
C ALA A 50 12.90 -2.27 -13.35
N ALA A 51 11.64 -1.84 -13.29
CA ALA A 51 10.65 -2.43 -12.41
C ALA A 51 10.35 -3.90 -12.79
N ASN A 52 10.33 -4.21 -14.09
CA ASN A 52 10.20 -5.60 -14.56
C ASN A 52 11.39 -6.45 -14.12
N ALA A 53 12.61 -5.96 -14.29
CA ALA A 53 13.81 -6.68 -13.88
C ALA A 53 13.81 -6.94 -12.37
N LEU A 54 13.60 -5.90 -11.55
CA LEU A 54 13.56 -6.02 -10.09
C LEU A 54 12.44 -6.93 -9.58
N SER A 55 11.29 -6.96 -10.25
CA SER A 55 10.15 -7.79 -9.83
C SER A 55 10.45 -9.29 -9.89
N LYS A 56 11.42 -9.72 -10.68
CA LYS A 56 11.82 -11.14 -10.82
C LYS A 56 12.68 -11.60 -9.66
N ASP A 57 13.48 -10.68 -9.10
CA ASP A 57 14.48 -10.98 -8.06
C ASP A 57 14.03 -10.51 -6.67
N ALA A 58 12.96 -9.71 -6.57
CA ALA A 58 12.45 -9.21 -5.32
C ALA A 58 11.88 -10.34 -4.42
N ALA A 59 12.28 -10.35 -3.14
CA ALA A 59 11.72 -11.25 -2.13
C ALA A 59 10.23 -10.95 -1.87
N ALA A 60 9.83 -9.67 -1.97
CA ALA A 60 8.44 -9.23 -1.92
C ALA A 60 8.27 -7.86 -2.60
N VAL A 61 7.03 -7.53 -2.97
CA VAL A 61 6.69 -6.22 -3.57
C VAL A 61 5.50 -5.63 -2.81
N LEU A 62 5.70 -4.44 -2.23
CA LEU A 62 4.63 -3.66 -1.59
C LEU A 62 4.14 -2.60 -2.57
N ILE A 63 2.84 -2.65 -2.88
CA ILE A 63 2.19 -1.75 -3.83
C ILE A 63 1.11 -0.94 -3.14
N PHE A 64 1.19 0.37 -3.26
CA PHE A 64 0.13 1.32 -2.97
C PHE A 64 -0.43 1.82 -4.32
N PRO A 65 -1.58 1.30 -4.79
CA PRO A 65 -2.09 1.67 -6.11
C PRO A 65 -2.50 3.14 -6.21
N LYS A 66 -2.90 3.71 -5.08
CA LYS A 66 -3.29 5.11 -4.97
C LYS A 66 -2.96 5.67 -3.59
N ILE A 67 -2.09 6.67 -3.57
CA ILE A 67 -1.83 7.52 -2.41
C ILE A 67 -2.43 8.90 -2.75
N THR A 68 -3.20 9.46 -1.82
CA THR A 68 -3.71 10.82 -1.91
C THR A 68 -2.87 11.71 -0.99
N LYS A 69 -2.33 12.79 -1.55
CA LYS A 69 -1.63 13.85 -0.83
C LYS A 69 -2.42 15.14 -1.01
N ALA A 70 -2.74 15.82 0.08
CA ALA A 70 -3.45 17.09 0.04
C ALA A 70 -2.95 18.01 1.15
N GLY A 71 -2.98 19.34 0.90
CA GLY A 71 -2.58 20.31 1.90
C GLY A 71 -2.62 21.75 1.42
N LEU A 72 -2.60 22.65 2.40
CA LEU A 72 -2.46 24.10 2.22
C LEU A 72 -1.51 24.61 3.33
N GLY A 73 -0.22 24.75 3.00
CA GLY A 73 0.83 25.06 3.99
C GLY A 73 1.23 23.87 4.85
N ILE A 74 0.25 23.18 5.42
CA ILE A 74 0.41 21.88 6.09
C ILE A 74 -0.40 20.87 5.27
N GLY A 75 0.18 19.71 5.00
CA GLY A 75 -0.47 18.66 4.24
C GLY A 75 -0.31 17.29 4.87
N GLY A 76 -1.14 16.36 4.41
CA GLY A 76 -1.03 14.96 4.75
C GLY A 76 -1.08 14.09 3.50
N GLN A 77 -0.59 12.87 3.64
CA GLN A 77 -0.77 11.84 2.63
C GLN A 77 -1.23 10.53 3.28
N TYR A 78 -2.03 9.81 2.53
CA TYR A 78 -2.63 8.56 2.97
C TYR A 78 -2.87 7.63 1.78
N GLY A 79 -2.65 6.35 1.97
CA GLY A 79 -2.98 5.33 1.00
C GLY A 79 -2.87 3.93 1.58
N ASP A 80 -3.67 3.02 1.04
CA ASP A 80 -3.63 1.60 1.39
C ASP A 80 -2.93 0.80 0.30
N GLY A 81 -2.24 -0.27 0.71
CA GLY A 81 -1.41 -1.08 -0.16
C GLY A 81 -1.41 -2.54 0.21
N VAL A 82 -0.85 -3.34 -0.69
CA VAL A 82 -0.78 -4.80 -0.57
C VAL A 82 0.66 -5.27 -0.75
N LEU A 83 1.10 -6.13 0.14
CA LEU A 83 2.37 -6.84 0.05
C LEU A 83 2.17 -8.16 -0.68
N PHE A 84 2.88 -8.35 -1.78
CA PHE A 84 2.92 -9.59 -2.53
C PHE A 84 4.24 -10.34 -2.33
N LYS A 85 4.16 -11.65 -2.11
CA LYS A 85 5.29 -12.59 -2.28
C LYS A 85 4.98 -13.45 -3.51
N GLY A 86 5.72 -13.24 -4.59
CA GLY A 86 5.35 -13.78 -5.89
C GLY A 86 3.95 -13.29 -6.31
N SER A 87 3.05 -14.21 -6.60
CA SER A 87 1.65 -13.90 -6.97
C SER A 87 0.69 -13.80 -5.78
N LYS A 88 1.12 -14.13 -4.54
CA LYS A 88 0.24 -14.21 -3.37
C LYS A 88 0.26 -12.91 -2.56
N ALA A 89 -0.91 -12.35 -2.25
CA ALA A 89 -1.06 -11.29 -1.25
C ALA A 89 -0.83 -11.88 0.15
N VAL A 90 0.12 -11.29 0.91
CA VAL A 90 0.53 -11.79 2.22
C VAL A 90 0.31 -10.77 3.35
N GLY A 91 -0.16 -9.58 3.02
CA GLY A 91 -0.50 -8.56 4.00
C GLY A 91 -1.02 -7.28 3.39
N PHE A 92 -1.79 -6.56 4.17
CA PHE A 92 -2.33 -5.24 3.83
C PHE A 92 -1.62 -4.19 4.68
N TYR A 93 -1.33 -3.05 4.10
CA TYR A 93 -0.56 -1.98 4.71
C TYR A 93 -1.20 -0.63 4.44
N ASN A 94 -0.97 0.30 5.35
CA ASN A 94 -1.30 1.70 5.19
C ASN A 94 -0.02 2.52 5.15
N THR A 95 0.02 3.55 4.32
CA THR A 95 1.04 4.60 4.40
C THR A 95 0.40 5.90 4.79
N SER A 96 1.00 6.58 5.76
CA SER A 96 0.57 7.89 6.22
C SER A 96 1.80 8.78 6.49
N GLY A 97 1.64 10.06 6.25
CA GLY A 97 2.71 11.04 6.52
C GLY A 97 2.17 12.46 6.55
N ALA A 98 2.87 13.32 7.30
CA ALA A 98 2.63 14.75 7.31
C ALA A 98 3.68 15.45 6.44
N SER A 99 3.30 16.54 5.78
CA SER A 99 4.20 17.38 5.01
C SER A 99 3.98 18.84 5.37
N TYR A 100 5.09 19.59 5.48
CA TYR A 100 5.10 21.03 5.71
C TYR A 100 5.71 21.72 4.50
N GLY A 101 5.18 22.86 4.11
CA GLY A 101 5.75 23.68 3.04
C GLY A 101 4.70 24.50 2.29
N LEU A 102 5.16 25.32 1.34
CA LEU A 102 4.32 26.14 0.46
C LEU A 102 3.59 25.26 -0.60
N GLN A 103 2.84 24.27 -0.13
CA GLN A 103 2.11 23.34 -0.98
C GLN A 103 0.62 23.65 -0.89
N ALA A 104 0.02 24.04 -2.01
CA ALA A 104 -1.42 24.16 -2.14
C ALA A 104 -1.90 23.18 -3.21
N GLY A 105 -2.88 22.34 -2.87
CA GLY A 105 -3.49 21.45 -3.83
C GLY A 105 -3.68 20.02 -3.35
N ALA A 106 -4.09 19.18 -4.30
CA ALA A 106 -4.22 17.74 -4.10
C ALA A 106 -3.52 16.99 -5.24
N GLN A 107 -2.88 15.90 -4.90
CA GLN A 107 -2.19 15.01 -5.83
C GLN A 107 -2.52 13.57 -5.52
N GLN A 108 -2.64 12.75 -6.56
CA GLN A 108 -2.72 11.30 -6.44
C GLN A 108 -1.56 10.66 -7.21
N PHE A 109 -0.98 9.61 -6.63
CA PHE A 109 0.09 8.84 -7.24
C PHE A 109 0.08 7.41 -6.71
N GLY A 110 0.70 6.49 -7.45
CA GLY A 110 1.00 5.15 -6.99
C GLY A 110 2.43 5.05 -6.48
N TYR A 111 2.68 4.09 -5.61
CA TYR A 111 3.99 3.81 -5.04
C TYR A 111 4.26 2.32 -4.95
N ALA A 112 5.40 1.88 -5.44
CA ALA A 112 5.84 0.49 -5.41
C ALA A 112 7.19 0.38 -4.73
N MET A 113 7.33 -0.55 -3.78
CA MET A 113 8.58 -0.91 -3.13
C MET A 113 8.93 -2.35 -3.47
N PHE A 114 10.04 -2.55 -4.16
CA PHE A 114 10.63 -3.86 -4.42
C PHE A 114 11.62 -4.15 -3.29
N LEU A 115 11.26 -5.09 -2.42
CA LEU A 115 12.08 -5.52 -1.29
C LEU A 115 12.97 -6.67 -1.75
N MET A 116 14.27 -6.43 -1.83
CA MET A 116 15.21 -7.34 -2.51
C MET A 116 15.67 -8.49 -1.63
N ASN A 117 15.46 -8.41 -0.31
CA ASN A 117 15.90 -9.43 0.64
C ASN A 117 14.97 -9.54 1.85
N ASP A 118 15.16 -10.61 2.64
CA ASP A 118 14.35 -10.88 3.84
C ASP A 118 14.51 -9.82 4.94
N LYS A 119 15.66 -9.14 5.01
CA LYS A 119 15.87 -8.03 5.95
C LYS A 119 14.91 -6.89 5.67
N ALA A 120 14.75 -6.51 4.40
CA ALA A 120 13.79 -5.48 3.98
C ALA A 120 12.34 -5.91 4.25
N VAL A 121 12.00 -7.18 4.01
CA VAL A 121 10.67 -7.72 4.31
C VAL A 121 10.39 -7.72 5.81
N SER A 122 11.37 -8.11 6.63
CA SER A 122 11.24 -8.16 8.09
C SER A 122 11.08 -6.76 8.69
N ALA A 123 11.73 -5.75 8.11
CA ALA A 123 11.60 -4.37 8.56
C ALA A 123 10.15 -3.84 8.43
N LEU A 124 9.40 -4.27 7.40
CA LEU A 124 7.97 -3.94 7.26
C LEU A 124 7.10 -4.61 8.33
N GLY A 125 7.53 -5.75 8.87
CA GLY A 125 6.80 -6.50 9.89
C GLY A 125 7.01 -5.99 11.31
N ALA A 126 7.86 -4.99 11.54
CA ALA A 126 8.10 -4.43 12.87
C ALA A 126 6.81 -3.84 13.47
N ASN A 127 6.55 -4.12 14.74
CA ASN A 127 5.30 -3.75 15.42
C ASN A 127 5.06 -2.23 15.48
N GLU A 128 6.12 -1.43 15.36
CA GLU A 128 6.05 0.05 15.39
C GLU A 128 5.79 0.67 14.00
N GLY A 129 5.72 -0.15 12.95
CA GLY A 129 5.65 0.27 11.56
C GLY A 129 7.03 0.59 10.98
N PHE A 130 7.09 0.70 9.66
CA PHE A 130 8.29 1.03 8.89
C PHE A 130 8.28 2.50 8.52
N GLU A 131 9.31 3.24 8.93
CA GLU A 131 9.50 4.64 8.52
C GLU A 131 10.43 4.70 7.31
N VAL A 132 9.96 5.32 6.24
CA VAL A 132 10.73 5.46 5.00
C VAL A 132 11.92 6.39 5.24
N GLY A 133 13.12 5.84 5.07
CA GLY A 133 14.38 6.55 5.33
C GLY A 133 15.06 6.16 6.64
N VAL A 134 14.45 5.25 7.43
CA VAL A 134 15.04 4.68 8.64
C VAL A 134 15.18 3.16 8.47
N GLY A 135 16.38 2.62 8.64
CA GLY A 135 16.66 1.18 8.55
C GLY A 135 17.23 0.74 7.21
N PRO A 136 16.61 -0.20 6.46
CA PRO A 136 17.13 -0.69 5.18
C PRO A 136 17.34 0.42 4.16
N SER A 137 18.34 0.26 3.29
CA SER A 137 18.62 1.23 2.22
C SER A 137 17.46 1.31 1.23
N ILE A 138 17.03 2.53 0.90
CA ILE A 138 15.96 2.78 -0.07
C ILE A 138 16.47 3.70 -1.17
N VAL A 139 16.34 3.26 -2.41
CA VAL A 139 16.59 4.08 -3.60
C VAL A 139 15.26 4.39 -4.29
N VAL A 140 14.92 5.67 -4.36
CA VAL A 140 13.78 6.14 -5.15
C VAL A 140 14.22 6.21 -6.61
N MET A 141 13.52 5.47 -7.45
CA MET A 141 13.76 5.36 -8.88
C MET A 141 13.03 6.47 -9.62
N ASP A 142 13.78 7.33 -10.26
CA ASP A 142 13.32 8.24 -11.30
C ASP A 142 13.56 7.65 -12.69
N GLU A 143 13.12 8.34 -13.74
CA GLU A 143 13.24 7.87 -15.11
C GLU A 143 14.70 7.70 -15.54
N GLY A 144 15.60 8.55 -15.07
CA GLY A 144 17.04 8.47 -15.38
C GLY A 144 17.70 7.27 -14.71
N LYS A 145 17.49 7.09 -13.41
CA LYS A 145 18.01 5.94 -12.67
C LYS A 145 17.44 4.62 -13.17
N ALA A 146 16.15 4.60 -13.55
CA ALA A 146 15.51 3.41 -14.10
C ALA A 146 16.14 2.93 -15.42
N LYS A 147 16.69 3.82 -16.23
CA LYS A 147 17.38 3.47 -17.48
C LYS A 147 18.74 2.81 -17.27
N THR A 148 19.42 3.12 -16.17
CA THR A 148 20.78 2.62 -15.87
C THR A 148 20.81 1.42 -14.92
N LEU A 149 19.69 1.11 -14.24
CA LEU A 149 19.62 0.01 -13.32
C LEU A 149 19.52 -1.32 -14.06
N THR A 150 20.42 -2.23 -13.70
CA THR A 150 20.39 -3.65 -14.11
C THR A 150 20.35 -4.53 -12.86
N THR A 151 19.97 -5.79 -13.00
CA THR A 151 19.97 -6.76 -11.89
C THR A 151 21.34 -6.94 -11.25
N THR A 152 22.41 -6.78 -12.04
CA THR A 152 23.81 -6.85 -11.57
C THR A 152 24.26 -5.61 -10.79
N THR A 153 23.62 -4.45 -11.01
CA THR A 153 23.93 -3.19 -10.31
C THR A 153 23.00 -2.90 -9.14
N ALA A 154 21.93 -3.69 -8.98
CA ALA A 154 20.98 -3.56 -7.87
C ALA A 154 21.61 -4.11 -6.57
N LYS A 155 22.08 -3.21 -5.70
CA LYS A 155 22.76 -3.56 -4.42
C LYS A 155 22.02 -3.08 -3.18
N ASP A 156 20.96 -2.27 -3.34
CA ASP A 156 20.21 -1.73 -2.22
C ASP A 156 19.11 -2.69 -1.75
N ASP A 157 18.69 -2.54 -0.50
CA ASP A 157 17.69 -3.40 0.12
C ASP A 157 16.30 -3.18 -0.48
N ILE A 158 15.98 -1.93 -0.88
CA ILE A 158 14.65 -1.53 -1.38
C ILE A 158 14.79 -0.58 -2.57
N TYR A 159 14.06 -0.86 -3.64
CA TYR A 159 13.88 0.03 -4.78
C TYR A 159 12.44 0.52 -4.84
N ALA A 160 12.25 1.83 -4.88
CA ALA A 160 10.94 2.46 -4.83
C ALA A 160 10.63 3.21 -6.12
N PHE A 161 9.45 2.98 -6.68
CA PHE A 161 8.94 3.66 -7.87
C PHE A 161 7.71 4.46 -7.53
N ILE A 162 7.68 5.72 -7.98
CA ILE A 162 6.49 6.57 -7.95
C ILE A 162 5.92 6.62 -9.36
N PHE A 163 4.63 6.35 -9.51
CA PHE A 163 3.98 6.25 -10.82
C PHE A 163 2.57 6.85 -10.82
N GLY A 164 2.04 7.09 -12.01
CA GLY A 164 0.65 7.50 -12.20
C GLY A 164 0.28 8.84 -11.56
N GLN A 165 1.23 9.78 -11.48
CA GLN A 165 1.00 11.09 -10.86
C GLN A 165 -0.11 11.85 -11.56
N LYS A 166 -1.08 12.34 -10.77
CA LYS A 166 -2.19 13.19 -11.21
C LYS A 166 -2.39 14.33 -10.22
N GLY A 167 -2.63 15.54 -10.71
CA GLY A 167 -2.87 16.74 -9.89
C GLY A 167 -1.78 17.81 -10.03
N LEU A 168 -1.96 18.93 -9.34
CA LEU A 168 -1.19 20.16 -9.52
C LEU A 168 -0.07 20.36 -8.47
N MET A 169 0.28 19.35 -7.68
CA MET A 169 1.29 19.48 -6.65
C MET A 169 2.67 19.10 -7.20
N ALA A 170 3.66 19.97 -7.07
CA ALA A 170 5.04 19.68 -7.42
C ALA A 170 5.76 18.93 -6.29
N GLY A 171 6.53 17.91 -6.65
CA GLY A 171 7.42 17.17 -5.76
C GLY A 171 6.72 16.10 -4.91
N VAL A 172 7.17 14.86 -5.06
CA VAL A 172 6.73 13.73 -4.22
C VAL A 172 7.91 13.32 -3.34
N GLY A 173 7.87 13.73 -2.08
CA GLY A 173 8.78 13.23 -1.05
C GLY A 173 8.13 12.06 -0.31
N LEU A 174 8.90 11.03 -0.04
CA LEU A 174 8.45 9.86 0.70
C LEU A 174 9.11 9.75 2.08
N GLN A 175 10.15 10.53 2.34
CA GLN A 175 10.83 10.55 3.63
C GLN A 175 9.88 10.97 4.75
N GLY A 176 9.98 10.29 5.88
CA GLY A 176 9.14 10.54 7.05
C GLY A 176 7.73 9.93 6.95
N ASN A 177 7.46 9.14 5.91
CA ASN A 177 6.20 8.38 5.84
C ASN A 177 6.30 7.11 6.67
N LYS A 178 5.26 6.89 7.45
CA LYS A 178 5.10 5.66 8.22
C LYS A 178 4.25 4.66 7.43
N ILE A 179 4.77 3.45 7.29
CA ILE A 179 4.05 2.32 6.70
C ILE A 179 3.71 1.34 7.82
N THR A 180 2.43 1.07 8.00
CA THR A 180 1.93 0.24 9.10
C THR A 180 1.12 -0.92 8.54
N ARG A 181 1.32 -2.12 9.08
CA ARG A 181 0.52 -3.29 8.72
C ARG A 181 -0.89 -3.15 9.28
N LEU A 182 -1.88 -3.34 8.43
CA LEU A 182 -3.28 -3.41 8.84
C LEU A 182 -3.54 -4.76 9.52
N LYS A 183 -4.23 -4.72 10.65
CA LYS A 183 -4.64 -5.95 11.35
C LYS A 183 -5.72 -6.67 10.55
N ASP A 184 -5.67 -7.98 10.58
CA ASP A 184 -6.67 -8.87 9.97
C ASP A 184 -8.01 -8.79 10.67
#